data_02fe3bcc8ee99b4e1d081a6409c4c349
#
_entry.id   02fe3bcc8ee99b4e1d081a6409c4c349
#
_cell.length_a   1.000
_cell.length_b   1.000
_cell.length_c   1.000
_cell.angle_alpha   90.00
_cell.angle_beta   90.00
_cell.angle_gamma   90.00
#
_symmetry.space_group_name_H-M   'P 1'
#
loop_
_entity.id
_entity.type
_entity.pdbx_description
1 polymer ?
#
loop_
_entity_poly.entity_id
_entity_poly.type
_entity_poly.pdbx_seq_one_letter_code
_entity_poly.pdbx_strand_id
1 'polypeptide(L)'
;MAVPGVLVGQDKSQAQATPPANPITASEKGLYSFVSNAVIGAAQKMPEENYSFKPTPEVRSFGQIVGHVADASYMFCSLSLGESNPAKGIEKTKTSKADLVAALKDAVAYCNKAFDSMTDAKGTQMVKFMNFDIAKLTV
;
A
#
# COMPACT_ATOMS: atom_id res chain seq x y z
N MET A 1 62.76 18.81 7.05
CA MET A 1 62.02 17.79 6.36
C MET A 1 60.55 18.21 6.34
N ALA A 2 60.04 18.59 5.17
CA ALA A 2 58.64 19.04 5.00
C ALA A 2 57.82 17.88 4.49
N VAL A 3 56.72 17.56 5.17
CA VAL A 3 55.75 16.50 4.76
C VAL A 3 54.73 17.15 3.85
N PRO A 4 54.51 16.67 2.60
CA PRO A 4 53.45 17.19 1.74
C PRO A 4 52.06 16.71 2.25
N GLY A 5 51.17 17.64 2.55
CA GLY A 5 49.78 17.36 2.87
C GLY A 5 49.03 16.89 1.65
N VAL A 6 48.45 15.70 1.73
CA VAL A 6 47.53 15.17 0.71
C VAL A 6 46.15 15.86 0.91
N LEU A 7 45.80 16.77 -0.02
CA LEU A 7 44.47 17.30 -0.15
C LEU A 7 43.55 16.21 -0.73
N VAL A 8 42.76 15.56 0.11
CA VAL A 8 41.66 14.69 -0.37
C VAL A 8 40.55 15.60 -0.89
N GLY A 9 40.48 15.70 -2.21
CA GLY A 9 39.39 16.37 -2.89
C GLY A 9 38.08 15.67 -2.59
N GLN A 10 37.15 16.31 -1.88
CA GLN A 10 35.77 15.87 -1.77
C GLN A 10 35.13 16.05 -3.14
N ASP A 11 34.89 14.93 -3.81
CA ASP A 11 34.10 14.88 -5.05
C ASP A 11 32.65 15.28 -4.75
N LYS A 12 32.29 16.53 -5.05
CA LYS A 12 30.95 17.11 -4.88
C LYS A 12 30.05 16.83 -6.09
N SER A 13 30.12 15.64 -6.64
CA SER A 13 29.27 15.24 -7.77
C SER A 13 28.16 14.27 -7.34
N GLN A 14 27.44 14.55 -6.27
CA GLN A 14 26.09 14.04 -6.15
C GLN A 14 25.16 15.05 -6.82
N ALA A 15 24.88 14.82 -8.10
CA ALA A 15 23.81 15.51 -8.79
C ALA A 15 22.52 15.27 -7.98
N GLN A 16 22.08 16.31 -7.28
CA GLN A 16 20.86 16.26 -6.45
C GLN A 16 19.69 16.09 -7.42
N ALA A 17 19.12 14.89 -7.46
CA ALA A 17 17.98 14.61 -8.30
C ALA A 17 16.87 15.65 -7.99
N THR A 18 16.31 16.26 -9.02
CA THR A 18 15.18 17.19 -8.86
C THR A 18 14.05 16.46 -8.16
N PRO A 19 13.53 16.98 -7.03
CA PRO A 19 12.40 16.34 -6.35
C PRO A 19 11.22 16.15 -7.31
N PRO A 20 10.44 15.07 -7.20
CA PRO A 20 9.24 14.88 -8.00
C PRO A 20 8.24 16.00 -7.74
N ALA A 21 7.36 16.27 -8.72
CA ALA A 21 6.35 17.33 -8.63
C ALA A 21 5.38 17.17 -7.44
N ASN A 22 5.18 15.93 -6.97
CA ASN A 22 4.34 15.57 -5.82
C ASN A 22 5.15 14.64 -4.89
N PRO A 23 6.10 15.17 -4.10
CA PRO A 23 7.06 14.38 -3.35
C PRO A 23 6.39 13.54 -2.25
N ILE A 24 5.33 14.04 -1.61
CA ILE A 24 4.62 13.31 -0.55
C ILE A 24 3.87 12.13 -1.17
N THR A 25 3.04 12.38 -2.18
CA THR A 25 2.31 11.33 -2.90
C THR A 25 3.25 10.28 -3.50
N ALA A 26 4.39 10.69 -4.05
CA ALA A 26 5.38 9.78 -4.60
C ALA A 26 5.99 8.88 -3.53
N SER A 27 6.30 9.42 -2.35
CA SER A 27 6.83 8.67 -1.22
C SER A 27 5.82 7.67 -0.68
N GLU A 28 4.56 8.10 -0.48
CA GLU A 28 3.47 7.22 -0.01
C GLU A 28 3.19 6.10 -1.01
N LYS A 29 3.14 6.40 -2.32
CA LYS A 29 3.00 5.39 -3.36
C LYS A 29 4.14 4.37 -3.34
N GLY A 30 5.38 4.84 -3.15
CA GLY A 30 6.54 3.97 -3.03
C GLY A 30 6.45 3.02 -1.84
N LEU A 31 6.08 3.55 -0.66
CA LEU A 31 5.88 2.76 0.56
C LEU A 31 4.71 1.77 0.40
N TYR A 32 3.57 2.23 -0.11
CA TYR A 32 2.43 1.37 -0.41
C TYR A 32 2.81 0.21 -1.34
N SER A 33 3.54 0.50 -2.42
CA SER A 33 3.99 -0.52 -3.38
C SER A 33 4.90 -1.55 -2.74
N PHE A 34 5.82 -1.11 -1.88
CA PHE A 34 6.70 -2.01 -1.14
C PHE A 34 5.91 -2.96 -0.23
N VAL A 35 5.00 -2.41 0.58
CA VAL A 35 4.20 -3.20 1.54
C VAL A 35 3.22 -4.12 0.81
N SER A 36 2.49 -3.62 -0.20
CA SER A 36 1.51 -4.42 -0.94
C SER A 36 2.16 -5.60 -1.69
N ASN A 37 3.35 -5.41 -2.27
CA ASN A 37 4.10 -6.50 -2.88
C ASN A 37 4.53 -7.56 -1.86
N ALA A 38 4.94 -7.15 -0.65
CA ALA A 38 5.28 -8.08 0.42
C ALA A 38 4.05 -8.90 0.87
N VAL A 39 2.89 -8.26 1.00
CA VAL A 39 1.63 -8.92 1.38
C VAL A 39 1.15 -9.89 0.29
N ILE A 40 1.19 -9.49 -0.98
CA ILE A 40 0.89 -10.38 -2.12
C ILE A 40 1.85 -11.57 -2.13
N GLY A 41 3.14 -11.31 -1.94
CA GLY A 41 4.16 -12.36 -1.88
C GLY A 41 3.93 -13.36 -0.76
N ALA A 42 3.54 -12.88 0.43
CA ALA A 42 3.17 -13.73 1.56
C ALA A 42 1.93 -14.59 1.25
N ALA A 43 0.87 -13.97 0.68
CA ALA A 43 -0.33 -14.69 0.28
C ALA A 43 -0.02 -15.76 -0.78
N GLN A 44 0.82 -15.48 -1.76
CA GLN A 44 1.20 -16.45 -2.79
C GLN A 44 2.06 -17.60 -2.26
N LYS A 45 2.97 -17.33 -1.32
CA LYS A 45 3.89 -18.34 -0.76
C LYS A 45 3.22 -19.25 0.25
N MET A 46 2.20 -18.78 0.98
CA MET A 46 1.49 -19.61 1.96
C MET A 46 0.86 -20.83 1.27
N PRO A 47 1.13 -22.06 1.72
CA PRO A 47 0.44 -23.24 1.23
C PRO A 47 -1.08 -23.13 1.41
N GLU A 48 -1.87 -23.71 0.48
CA GLU A 48 -3.32 -23.56 0.49
C GLU A 48 -3.96 -24.18 1.75
N GLU A 49 -3.45 -25.31 2.20
CA GLU A 49 -3.89 -25.99 3.42
C GLU A 49 -3.78 -25.12 4.67
N ASN A 50 -2.89 -24.12 4.67
CA ASN A 50 -2.69 -23.21 5.79
C ASN A 50 -3.57 -21.94 5.71
N TYR A 51 -4.39 -21.78 4.67
CA TYR A 51 -5.30 -20.63 4.58
C TYR A 51 -6.40 -20.65 5.63
N SER A 52 -6.78 -21.84 6.13
CA SER A 52 -7.73 -21.98 7.23
C SER A 52 -7.09 -21.87 8.63
N PHE A 53 -5.76 -21.79 8.72
CA PHE A 53 -5.06 -21.71 10.00
C PHE A 53 -5.44 -20.48 10.80
N LYS A 54 -5.73 -20.71 12.09
CA LYS A 54 -5.98 -19.70 13.11
C LYS A 54 -5.11 -20.02 14.33
N PRO A 55 -4.36 -19.06 14.89
CA PRO A 55 -3.63 -19.30 16.14
C PRO A 55 -4.55 -19.55 17.34
N THR A 56 -5.72 -18.88 17.37
CA THR A 56 -6.82 -19.12 18.33
C THR A 56 -8.17 -19.00 17.63
N PRO A 57 -9.26 -19.59 18.17
CA PRO A 57 -10.59 -19.55 17.55
C PRO A 57 -11.14 -18.13 17.31
N GLU A 58 -10.77 -17.17 18.15
CA GLU A 58 -11.35 -15.81 18.18
C GLU A 58 -10.78 -14.91 17.08
N VAL A 59 -9.61 -15.25 16.52
CA VAL A 59 -8.97 -14.41 15.50
C VAL A 59 -9.31 -14.88 14.08
N ARG A 60 -9.02 -14.03 13.11
CA ARG A 60 -9.13 -14.35 11.69
C ARG A 60 -8.18 -15.48 11.30
N SER A 61 -8.61 -16.32 10.37
CA SER A 61 -7.68 -17.21 9.67
C SER A 61 -6.75 -16.43 8.73
N PHE A 62 -5.67 -17.05 8.27
CA PHE A 62 -4.78 -16.44 7.28
C PHE A 62 -5.54 -15.99 6.03
N GLY A 63 -6.41 -16.86 5.47
CA GLY A 63 -7.24 -16.51 4.32
C GLY A 63 -8.19 -15.34 4.58
N GLN A 64 -8.80 -15.31 5.78
CA GLN A 64 -9.64 -14.18 6.18
C GLN A 64 -8.84 -12.87 6.29
N ILE A 65 -7.59 -12.91 6.74
CA ILE A 65 -6.71 -11.73 6.75
C ILE A 65 -6.44 -11.25 5.32
N VAL A 66 -6.11 -12.16 4.39
CA VAL A 66 -5.91 -11.80 2.97
C VAL A 66 -7.15 -11.13 2.37
N GLY A 67 -8.33 -11.71 2.63
CA GLY A 67 -9.60 -11.12 2.19
C GLY A 67 -9.90 -9.78 2.84
N HIS A 68 -9.59 -9.64 4.13
CA HIS A 68 -9.74 -8.38 4.87
C HIS A 68 -8.86 -7.26 4.31
N VAL A 69 -7.60 -7.56 3.97
CA VAL A 69 -6.69 -6.58 3.34
C VAL A 69 -7.23 -6.13 1.98
N ALA A 70 -7.80 -7.03 1.19
CA ALA A 70 -8.43 -6.66 -0.08
C ALA A 70 -9.66 -5.77 0.13
N ASP A 71 -10.57 -6.13 1.07
CA ASP A 71 -11.75 -5.31 1.41
C ASP A 71 -11.35 -3.92 1.92
N ALA A 72 -10.34 -3.83 2.80
CA ALA A 72 -9.82 -2.58 3.33
C ALA A 72 -9.19 -1.70 2.23
N SER A 73 -8.41 -2.30 1.34
CA SER A 73 -7.81 -1.59 0.20
C SER A 73 -8.89 -0.96 -0.69
N TYR A 74 -9.92 -1.71 -1.06
CA TYR A 74 -11.03 -1.15 -1.83
C TYR A 74 -11.76 -0.04 -1.08
N MET A 75 -12.00 -0.20 0.21
CA MET A 75 -12.69 0.80 1.04
C MET A 75 -11.90 2.11 1.09
N PHE A 76 -10.63 2.07 1.42
CA PHE A 76 -9.81 3.28 1.58
C PHE A 76 -9.52 3.94 0.23
N CYS A 77 -9.17 3.17 -0.79
CA CYS A 77 -8.85 3.74 -2.09
C CYS A 77 -10.08 4.31 -2.80
N SER A 78 -11.27 3.73 -2.63
CA SER A 78 -12.51 4.31 -3.15
C SER A 78 -12.88 5.62 -2.44
N LEU A 79 -12.65 5.69 -1.13
CA LEU A 79 -12.85 6.92 -0.37
C LEU A 79 -11.90 8.03 -0.84
N SER A 80 -10.64 7.71 -1.05
CA SER A 80 -9.64 8.64 -1.58
C SER A 80 -9.99 9.14 -2.98
N LEU A 81 -10.52 8.26 -3.84
CA LEU A 81 -11.01 8.63 -5.18
C LEU A 81 -12.32 9.42 -5.17
N GLY A 82 -13.12 9.32 -4.10
CA GLY A 82 -14.50 9.83 -4.05
C GLY A 82 -15.47 8.95 -4.85
N GLU A 83 -15.15 7.68 -5.03
CA GLU A 83 -15.95 6.68 -5.75
C GLU A 83 -16.72 5.77 -4.78
N SER A 84 -17.77 5.12 -5.26
CA SER A 84 -18.40 4.02 -4.52
C SER A 84 -17.44 2.83 -4.45
N ASN A 85 -17.39 2.17 -3.28
CA ASN A 85 -16.55 0.97 -3.13
C ASN A 85 -17.01 -0.15 -4.09
N PRO A 86 -16.17 -0.56 -5.07
CA PRO A 86 -16.55 -1.50 -6.12
C PRO A 86 -16.63 -2.96 -5.65
N ALA A 87 -16.03 -3.31 -4.50
CA ALA A 87 -16.02 -4.67 -3.98
C ALA A 87 -16.11 -4.68 -2.45
N LYS A 88 -16.95 -5.55 -1.91
CA LYS A 88 -17.17 -5.70 -0.46
C LYS A 88 -17.37 -7.16 -0.09
N GLY A 89 -16.92 -7.51 1.09
CA GLY A 89 -17.18 -8.83 1.68
C GLY A 89 -16.32 -9.95 1.11
N ILE A 90 -15.16 -9.63 0.55
CA ILE A 90 -14.17 -10.61 0.05
C ILE A 90 -13.76 -11.55 1.18
N GLU A 91 -13.49 -11.01 2.37
CA GLU A 91 -13.16 -11.78 3.57
C GLU A 91 -14.21 -12.86 3.89
N LYS A 92 -15.49 -12.58 3.62
CA LYS A 92 -16.61 -13.45 4.00
C LYS A 92 -17.02 -14.41 2.88
N THR A 93 -16.77 -14.06 1.63
CA THR A 93 -17.30 -14.77 0.47
C THR A 93 -16.28 -15.60 -0.28
N LYS A 94 -14.99 -15.29 -0.16
CA LYS A 94 -13.90 -16.02 -0.82
C LYS A 94 -13.13 -16.86 0.20
N THR A 95 -12.89 -18.13 -0.14
CA THR A 95 -12.22 -19.10 0.75
C THR A 95 -11.03 -19.78 0.10
N SER A 96 -10.99 -19.88 -1.25
CA SER A 96 -9.85 -20.48 -1.93
C SER A 96 -8.65 -19.53 -1.98
N LYS A 97 -7.44 -20.07 -1.88
CA LYS A 97 -6.20 -19.32 -2.08
C LYS A 97 -6.21 -18.55 -3.41
N ALA A 98 -6.61 -19.21 -4.49
CA ALA A 98 -6.60 -18.62 -5.83
C ALA A 98 -7.49 -17.37 -5.89
N ASP A 99 -8.73 -17.46 -5.39
CA ASP A 99 -9.68 -16.33 -5.40
C ASP A 99 -9.25 -15.20 -4.48
N LEU A 100 -8.68 -15.51 -3.32
CA LEU A 100 -8.21 -14.51 -2.36
C LEU A 100 -6.98 -13.76 -2.89
N VAL A 101 -6.02 -14.48 -3.49
CA VAL A 101 -4.83 -13.85 -4.10
C VAL A 101 -5.23 -13.00 -5.31
N ALA A 102 -6.17 -13.46 -6.14
CA ALA A 102 -6.68 -12.67 -7.26
C ALA A 102 -7.34 -11.38 -6.75
N ALA A 103 -8.27 -11.49 -5.80
CA ALA A 103 -8.96 -10.34 -5.22
C ALA A 103 -8.00 -9.33 -4.55
N LEU A 104 -6.95 -9.82 -3.86
CA LEU A 104 -5.92 -8.95 -3.29
C LEU A 104 -5.14 -8.18 -4.36
N LYS A 105 -4.76 -8.85 -5.46
CA LYS A 105 -4.07 -8.20 -6.58
C LYS A 105 -4.94 -7.14 -7.26
N ASP A 106 -6.22 -7.44 -7.46
CA ASP A 106 -7.18 -6.51 -8.06
C ASP A 106 -7.38 -5.29 -7.16
N ALA A 107 -7.46 -5.48 -5.84
CA ALA A 107 -7.56 -4.40 -4.86
C ALA A 107 -6.30 -3.50 -4.88
N VAL A 108 -5.10 -4.09 -4.97
CA VAL A 108 -3.85 -3.35 -5.08
C VAL A 108 -3.79 -2.58 -6.40
N ALA A 109 -4.22 -3.16 -7.51
CA ALA A 109 -4.29 -2.47 -8.81
C ALA A 109 -5.26 -1.28 -8.76
N TYR A 110 -6.40 -1.42 -8.07
CA TYR A 110 -7.35 -0.34 -7.83
C TYR A 110 -6.73 0.80 -7.01
N CYS A 111 -5.98 0.49 -5.96
CA CYS A 111 -5.26 1.48 -5.17
C CYS A 111 -4.15 2.18 -5.97
N ASN A 112 -3.44 1.46 -6.83
CA ASN A 112 -2.45 2.08 -7.73
C ASN A 112 -3.10 3.17 -8.60
N LYS A 113 -4.32 2.92 -9.13
CA LYS A 113 -5.09 3.94 -9.86
C LYS A 113 -5.40 5.17 -8.98
N ALA A 114 -5.71 4.97 -7.70
CA ALA A 114 -5.91 6.08 -6.76
C ALA A 114 -4.64 6.93 -6.62
N PHE A 115 -3.49 6.32 -6.38
CA PHE A 115 -2.22 7.02 -6.31
C PHE A 115 -1.83 7.71 -7.62
N ASP A 116 -2.08 7.09 -8.79
CA ASP A 116 -1.78 7.69 -10.10
C ASP A 116 -2.57 8.97 -10.37
N SER A 117 -3.77 9.08 -9.78
CA SER A 117 -4.62 10.28 -9.89
C SER A 117 -4.37 11.32 -8.80
N MET A 118 -3.59 10.97 -7.76
CA MET A 118 -3.33 11.81 -6.60
C MET A 118 -2.22 12.83 -6.86
N THR A 119 -2.36 14.00 -6.24
CA THR A 119 -1.30 15.00 -6.11
C THR A 119 -1.22 15.43 -4.65
N ASP A 120 -0.09 16.03 -4.23
CA ASP A 120 0.04 16.53 -2.85
C ASP A 120 -1.11 17.50 -2.50
N ALA A 121 -1.48 18.37 -3.43
CA ALA A 121 -2.60 19.30 -3.24
C ALA A 121 -3.97 18.60 -3.12
N LYS A 122 -4.24 17.53 -3.89
CA LYS A 122 -5.45 16.72 -3.74
C LYS A 122 -5.43 15.93 -2.44
N GLY A 123 -4.25 15.48 -2.03
CA GLY A 123 -4.05 14.68 -0.82
C GLY A 123 -4.45 15.42 0.46
N THR A 124 -4.39 16.75 0.47
CA THR A 124 -4.83 17.58 1.61
C THR A 124 -6.34 17.80 1.68
N GLN A 125 -7.10 17.45 0.64
CA GLN A 125 -8.56 17.57 0.66
C GLN A 125 -9.15 16.62 1.70
N MET A 126 -10.12 17.11 2.46
CA MET A 126 -10.76 16.33 3.52
C MET A 126 -11.83 15.40 2.97
N VAL A 127 -11.90 14.21 3.53
CA VAL A 127 -12.96 13.23 3.30
C VAL A 127 -13.51 12.72 4.63
N LYS A 128 -14.77 12.28 4.62
CA LYS A 128 -15.41 11.72 5.80
C LYS A 128 -15.08 10.22 5.87
N PHE A 129 -14.38 9.81 6.93
CA PHE A 129 -14.18 8.41 7.27
C PHE A 129 -14.82 8.14 8.64
N MET A 130 -15.87 7.33 8.65
CA MET A 130 -16.73 7.15 9.83
C MET A 130 -17.22 8.52 10.38
N ASN A 131 -16.78 8.89 11.58
CA ASN A 131 -17.13 10.16 12.24
C ASN A 131 -16.00 11.20 12.18
N PHE A 132 -14.91 10.92 11.43
CA PHE A 132 -13.75 11.77 11.36
C PHE A 132 -13.63 12.42 9.97
N ASP A 133 -13.18 13.67 9.96
CA ASP A 133 -12.71 14.33 8.75
C ASP A 133 -11.19 14.12 8.66
N ILE A 134 -10.73 13.44 7.62
CA ILE A 134 -9.31 13.11 7.42
C ILE A 134 -8.86 13.53 6.02
N ALA A 135 -7.59 13.81 5.86
CA ALA A 135 -7.04 14.13 4.55
C ALA A 135 -7.02 12.89 3.65
N LYS A 136 -7.29 13.05 2.35
CA LYS A 136 -7.31 11.95 1.38
C LYS A 136 -6.04 11.11 1.36
N LEU A 137 -4.90 11.73 1.63
CA LEU A 137 -3.61 11.03 1.64
C LEU A 137 -3.39 10.18 2.91
N THR A 138 -4.25 10.31 3.92
CA THR A 138 -4.17 9.52 5.17
C THR A 138 -5.13 8.32 5.19
N VAL A 139 -5.87 8.07 4.11
CA VAL A 139 -6.82 6.93 4.00
C VAL A 139 -6.17 5.69 3.37
#